data_dc47a396a13afa6850a13abe86b20f38
#
_entry.id   dc47a396a13afa6850a13abe86b20f38
#
_cell.length_a   1.000
_cell.length_b   1.000
_cell.length_c   1.000
_cell.angle_alpha   90.00
_cell.angle_beta   90.00
_cell.angle_gamma   90.00
#
_symmetry.space_group_name_H-M   'P 1'
#
loop_
_entity.id
_entity.type
_entity.pdbx_description
1 polymer ?
#
loop_
_entity_poly.entity_id
_entity_poly.type
_entity_poly.pdbx_seq_one_letter_code
_entity_poly.pdbx_strand_id
1 'polypeptide(L)'
;GTVKRNGRKFSYGFVIQPEEQKLKIYSWEQVVNGKPIKDFGSQKTALSIGSFDGMHIGHDSIFDSILEKKQLVPGIVTFRHSTRLEKSGKDFSGEVSSLSQKLEFFMRKGFKFVVVIDFSDDFTKIQGSDFLSILKDNCNVKYLAEGEDFRCGYKGLTDIPALKEFCAKNKIELNVVSFVDYSGKKVSSSRIRGDVLDKKFNEISR
;
A
#
# COMPACT_ATOMS: atom_id res chain seq x y z
N GLY A 1 -2.34 20.30 -35.79
CA GLY A 1 -2.53 21.29 -36.85
C GLY A 1 -1.30 22.17 -37.01
N THR A 2 -1.00 22.63 -38.21
CA THR A 2 0.15 23.51 -38.51
C THR A 2 -0.36 24.89 -38.82
N VAL A 3 0.16 25.92 -38.18
CA VAL A 3 -0.12 27.33 -38.49
C VAL A 3 1.18 27.97 -39.01
N LYS A 4 1.08 28.69 -40.12
CA LYS A 4 2.19 29.51 -40.67
C LYS A 4 2.07 30.94 -40.19
N ARG A 5 3.11 31.47 -39.53
CA ARG A 5 3.25 32.89 -39.23
C ARG A 5 4.67 33.31 -39.60
N ASN A 6 4.79 34.36 -40.44
CA ASN A 6 6.05 34.90 -40.92
C ASN A 6 7.01 33.86 -41.55
N GLY A 7 6.49 32.98 -42.41
CA GLY A 7 7.32 32.01 -43.15
C GLY A 7 7.87 30.83 -42.35
N ARG A 8 7.64 30.77 -41.04
CA ARG A 8 8.07 29.65 -40.20
C ARG A 8 6.89 28.73 -39.87
N LYS A 9 7.10 27.40 -40.04
CA LYS A 9 6.13 26.38 -39.64
C LYS A 9 6.28 26.10 -38.13
N PHE A 10 5.18 26.27 -37.40
CA PHE A 10 5.09 25.80 -36.00
C PHE A 10 4.19 24.58 -35.97
N SER A 11 4.73 23.45 -35.51
CA SER A 11 3.92 22.26 -35.21
C SER A 11 3.47 22.35 -33.76
N TYR A 12 2.18 22.40 -33.51
CA TYR A 12 1.62 22.21 -32.20
C TYR A 12 1.54 20.70 -31.96
N GLY A 13 2.48 20.17 -31.18
CA GLY A 13 2.28 18.86 -30.57
C GLY A 13 1.10 18.99 -29.58
N PHE A 14 0.04 18.21 -29.80
CA PHE A 14 -0.90 17.95 -28.73
C PHE A 14 -0.11 17.23 -27.63
N VAL A 15 0.14 17.92 -26.51
CA VAL A 15 0.49 17.24 -25.26
C VAL A 15 -0.79 16.54 -24.88
N ILE A 16 -0.88 15.23 -25.14
CA ILE A 16 -1.87 14.37 -24.53
C ILE A 16 -1.57 14.51 -23.03
N GLN A 17 -2.43 15.24 -22.31
CA GLN A 17 -2.38 15.22 -20.85
C GLN A 17 -2.53 13.75 -20.47
N PRO A 18 -1.64 13.18 -19.63
CA PRO A 18 -1.83 11.83 -19.15
C PRO A 18 -3.22 11.79 -18.51
N GLU A 19 -4.04 10.78 -18.89
CA GLU A 19 -5.32 10.53 -18.24
C GLU A 19 -5.10 10.71 -16.73
N GLU A 20 -5.89 11.59 -16.11
CA GLU A 20 -5.79 11.83 -14.66
C GLU A 20 -5.76 10.48 -13.98
N GLN A 21 -4.63 10.18 -13.32
CA GLN A 21 -4.42 8.92 -12.61
C GLN A 21 -5.38 8.88 -11.44
N LYS A 22 -6.61 8.43 -11.69
CA LYS A 22 -7.66 8.36 -10.68
C LYS A 22 -7.42 7.15 -9.80
N LEU A 23 -6.98 7.37 -8.56
CA LEU A 23 -6.87 6.34 -7.54
C LEU A 23 -8.28 5.88 -7.13
N LYS A 24 -8.59 4.59 -7.30
CA LYS A 24 -9.83 4.00 -6.79
C LYS A 24 -9.68 3.67 -5.31
N ILE A 25 -10.64 4.04 -4.49
CA ILE A 25 -10.62 3.79 -3.05
C ILE A 25 -11.80 2.89 -2.72
N TYR A 26 -11.53 1.78 -2.03
CA TYR A 26 -12.52 0.81 -1.58
C TYR A 26 -12.52 0.69 -0.07
N SER A 27 -13.69 0.60 0.55
CA SER A 27 -13.83 0.15 1.93
C SER A 27 -13.69 -1.38 2.01
N TRP A 28 -13.43 -1.90 3.22
CA TRP A 28 -13.41 -3.34 3.44
C TRP A 28 -14.73 -4.02 3.06
N GLU A 29 -15.85 -3.42 3.39
CA GLU A 29 -17.18 -3.91 3.01
C GLU A 29 -17.33 -4.03 1.50
N GLN A 30 -16.86 -3.03 0.74
CA GLN A 30 -16.88 -3.09 -0.73
C GLN A 30 -16.00 -4.22 -1.27
N VAL A 31 -14.88 -4.53 -0.61
CA VAL A 31 -14.03 -5.67 -0.96
C VAL A 31 -14.76 -6.98 -0.69
N VAL A 32 -15.34 -7.15 0.49
CA VAL A 32 -16.14 -8.36 0.84
C VAL A 32 -17.25 -8.60 -0.17
N ASN A 33 -17.90 -7.53 -0.67
CA ASN A 33 -18.96 -7.60 -1.69
C ASN A 33 -18.42 -7.72 -3.14
N GLY A 34 -17.12 -7.91 -3.33
CA GLY A 34 -16.49 -8.13 -4.62
C GLY A 34 -16.50 -6.90 -5.54
N LYS A 35 -16.50 -5.68 -5.00
CA LYS A 35 -16.48 -4.45 -5.80
C LYS A 35 -15.21 -4.30 -6.63
N PRO A 36 -13.98 -4.54 -6.09
CA PRO A 36 -12.76 -4.44 -6.87
C PRO A 36 -12.74 -5.38 -8.08
N ILE A 37 -13.10 -6.66 -7.91
CA ILE A 37 -13.09 -7.61 -9.03
C ILE A 37 -14.12 -7.25 -10.11
N LYS A 38 -15.25 -6.67 -9.73
CA LYS A 38 -16.24 -6.15 -10.68
C LYS A 38 -15.70 -4.95 -11.46
N ASP A 39 -14.93 -4.08 -10.81
CA ASP A 39 -14.37 -2.88 -11.42
C ASP A 39 -13.16 -3.15 -12.31
N PHE A 40 -12.38 -4.19 -12.01
CA PHE A 40 -11.17 -4.56 -12.76
C PHE A 40 -11.40 -5.76 -13.70
N GLY A 41 -12.54 -6.44 -13.60
CA GLY A 41 -12.85 -7.61 -14.41
C GLY A 41 -11.85 -8.75 -14.18
N SER A 42 -11.30 -9.30 -15.25
CA SER A 42 -10.33 -10.40 -15.19
C SER A 42 -8.89 -9.96 -14.89
N GLN A 43 -8.63 -8.67 -14.72
CA GLN A 43 -7.29 -8.19 -14.43
C GLN A 43 -6.80 -8.73 -13.09
N LYS A 44 -5.55 -9.18 -13.09
CA LYS A 44 -4.86 -9.66 -11.89
C LYS A 44 -4.22 -8.48 -11.18
N THR A 45 -4.11 -8.57 -9.85
CA THR A 45 -3.56 -7.48 -9.04
C THR A 45 -2.29 -7.88 -8.31
N ALA A 46 -1.49 -6.86 -7.98
CA ALA A 46 -0.34 -6.94 -7.09
C ALA A 46 -0.62 -6.08 -5.87
N LEU A 47 -0.46 -6.61 -4.66
CA LEU A 47 -0.80 -5.92 -3.41
C LEU A 47 0.36 -5.91 -2.41
N SER A 48 0.34 -4.89 -1.56
CA SER A 48 0.98 -4.91 -0.25
C SER A 48 -0.01 -4.47 0.83
N ILE A 49 0.15 -5.01 2.04
CA ILE A 49 -0.76 -4.85 3.17
C ILE A 49 0.00 -4.24 4.34
N GLY A 50 -0.36 -3.05 4.78
CA GLY A 50 0.33 -2.41 5.89
C GLY A 50 -0.32 -1.12 6.38
N SER A 51 0.06 -0.68 7.55
CA SER A 51 -0.38 0.62 8.09
C SER A 51 0.19 1.78 7.30
N PHE A 52 1.40 1.65 6.78
CA PHE A 52 2.14 2.66 6.02
C PHE A 52 2.09 4.04 6.71
N ASP A 53 2.35 4.05 8.00
CA ASP A 53 2.38 5.26 8.80
C ASP A 53 3.77 5.87 8.77
N GLY A 54 3.89 7.12 8.29
CA GLY A 54 5.19 7.75 8.03
C GLY A 54 5.97 6.98 6.97
N MET A 55 5.53 7.07 5.72
CA MET A 55 6.17 6.37 4.60
C MET A 55 7.66 6.72 4.52
N HIS A 56 8.49 5.70 4.48
CA HIS A 56 9.94 5.79 4.55
C HIS A 56 10.60 4.87 3.53
N ILE A 57 11.90 5.02 3.33
CA ILE A 57 12.69 4.26 2.35
C ILE A 57 12.52 2.73 2.46
N GLY A 58 12.24 2.21 3.66
CA GLY A 58 11.92 0.79 3.84
C GLY A 58 10.62 0.35 3.16
N HIS A 59 9.65 1.26 3.02
CA HIS A 59 8.44 0.98 2.24
C HIS A 59 8.66 1.12 0.73
N ASP A 60 9.61 1.94 0.29
CA ASP A 60 9.89 2.13 -1.15
C ASP A 60 10.23 0.82 -1.84
N SER A 61 11.07 -0.02 -1.24
CA SER A 61 11.43 -1.33 -1.81
C SER A 61 10.21 -2.25 -1.98
N ILE A 62 9.24 -2.20 -1.05
CA ILE A 62 7.98 -2.94 -1.15
C ILE A 62 7.14 -2.37 -2.30
N PHE A 63 6.99 -1.04 -2.36
CA PHE A 63 6.19 -0.37 -3.38
C PHE A 63 6.77 -0.56 -4.78
N ASP A 64 8.07 -0.43 -4.93
CA ASP A 64 8.76 -0.62 -6.21
C ASP A 64 8.58 -2.06 -6.69
N SER A 65 8.68 -3.06 -5.81
CA SER A 65 8.41 -4.47 -6.10
C SER A 65 6.99 -4.72 -6.66
N ILE A 66 5.98 -4.00 -6.15
CA ILE A 66 4.60 -4.03 -6.67
C ILE A 66 4.54 -3.35 -8.05
N LEU A 67 5.13 -2.16 -8.18
CA LEU A 67 5.04 -1.33 -9.38
C LEU A 67 5.84 -1.88 -10.56
N GLU A 68 6.84 -2.72 -10.32
CA GLU A 68 7.60 -3.45 -11.33
C GLU A 68 6.77 -4.52 -12.05
N LYS A 69 5.69 -5.03 -11.44
CA LYS A 69 4.78 -6.02 -12.04
C LYS A 69 3.82 -5.38 -13.05
N LYS A 70 4.34 -4.86 -14.15
CA LYS A 70 3.61 -4.05 -15.15
C LYS A 70 2.34 -4.69 -15.72
N GLN A 71 2.25 -6.03 -15.69
CA GLN A 71 1.08 -6.80 -16.14
C GLN A 71 -0.01 -6.94 -15.07
N LEU A 72 0.22 -6.47 -13.85
CA LEU A 72 -0.72 -6.52 -12.74
C LEU A 72 -1.20 -5.11 -12.38
N VAL A 73 -2.44 -5.01 -11.88
CA VAL A 73 -2.96 -3.74 -11.37
C VAL A 73 -2.39 -3.51 -9.96
N PRO A 74 -1.58 -2.46 -9.75
CA PRO A 74 -0.96 -2.23 -8.46
C PRO A 74 -1.96 -1.64 -7.46
N GLY A 75 -2.03 -2.21 -6.28
CA GLY A 75 -2.90 -1.78 -5.19
C GLY A 75 -2.25 -1.85 -3.82
N ILE A 76 -2.85 -1.16 -2.88
CA ILE A 76 -2.46 -1.13 -1.47
C ILE A 76 -3.65 -1.49 -0.59
N VAL A 77 -3.40 -2.24 0.45
CA VAL A 77 -4.34 -2.42 1.58
C VAL A 77 -3.77 -1.68 2.78
N THR A 78 -4.50 -0.69 3.27
CA THR A 78 -4.07 0.11 4.42
C THR A 78 -5.22 0.32 5.40
N PHE A 79 -4.91 0.92 6.53
CA PHE A 79 -5.86 1.15 7.61
C PHE A 79 -6.12 2.65 7.75
N ARG A 80 -7.37 3.02 8.11
CA ARG A 80 -7.76 4.40 8.37
C ARG A 80 -6.94 4.97 9.53
N HIS A 81 -6.84 4.19 10.59
CA HIS A 81 -6.02 4.49 11.77
C HIS A 81 -4.92 3.45 11.93
N SER A 82 -3.82 3.85 12.57
CA SER A 82 -2.73 2.92 12.85
C SER A 82 -3.23 1.78 13.74
N THR A 83 -2.88 0.54 13.36
CA THR A 83 -3.20 -0.67 14.14
C THR A 83 -2.64 -0.64 15.57
N ARG A 84 -1.74 0.30 15.87
CA ARG A 84 -1.16 0.50 17.21
C ARG A 84 -2.06 1.33 18.12
N LEU A 85 -2.92 2.19 17.56
CA LEU A 85 -3.87 2.98 18.36
C LEU A 85 -4.73 2.08 19.25
N GLU A 86 -5.17 0.95 18.71
CA GLU A 86 -6.01 -0.01 19.44
C GLU A 86 -5.23 -0.94 20.39
N LYS A 87 -3.92 -1.14 20.12
CA LYS A 87 -3.09 -2.05 20.94
C LYS A 87 -2.41 -1.40 22.13
N SER A 88 -2.12 -0.11 22.09
CA SER A 88 -1.30 0.60 23.08
C SER A 88 -2.07 1.56 23.99
N GLY A 89 -3.35 1.76 23.77
CA GLY A 89 -4.16 2.62 24.67
C GLY A 89 -3.58 4.03 24.84
N LYS A 90 -3.30 4.42 26.10
CA LYS A 90 -2.86 5.77 26.44
C LYS A 90 -1.44 6.15 25.98
N ASP A 91 -0.62 5.19 25.58
CA ASP A 91 0.80 5.41 25.23
C ASP A 91 1.02 5.62 23.71
N PHE A 92 -0.05 5.74 22.93
CA PHE A 92 0.08 5.99 21.51
C PHE A 92 0.31 7.48 21.22
N SER A 93 1.49 7.82 20.74
CA SER A 93 1.94 9.18 20.48
C SER A 93 1.43 9.79 19.16
N GLY A 94 0.42 9.19 18.54
CA GLY A 94 -0.23 9.70 17.34
C GLY A 94 0.27 9.05 16.03
N GLU A 95 -0.40 9.36 14.94
CA GLU A 95 -0.04 8.95 13.59
C GLU A 95 0.93 9.97 12.97
N VAL A 96 1.90 9.48 12.22
CA VAL A 96 2.86 10.32 11.47
C VAL A 96 2.22 10.86 10.19
N SER A 97 1.34 10.08 9.57
CA SER A 97 0.68 10.43 8.31
C SER A 97 -0.82 10.28 8.41
N SER A 98 -1.56 11.32 8.02
CA SER A 98 -3.02 11.22 7.85
C SER A 98 -3.39 10.30 6.68
N LEU A 99 -4.63 9.80 6.68
CA LEU A 99 -5.13 8.99 5.55
C LEU A 99 -5.03 9.75 4.23
N SER A 100 -5.35 11.04 4.19
CA SER A 100 -5.27 11.86 2.97
C SER A 100 -3.84 11.93 2.43
N GLN A 101 -2.85 12.11 3.31
CA GLN A 101 -1.43 12.10 2.90
C GLN A 101 -1.00 10.74 2.35
N LYS A 102 -1.45 9.64 2.97
CA LYS A 102 -1.19 8.28 2.44
C LYS A 102 -1.79 8.09 1.04
N LEU A 103 -3.05 8.46 0.86
CA LEU A 103 -3.74 8.32 -0.44
C LEU A 103 -3.09 9.16 -1.54
N GLU A 104 -2.72 10.40 -1.23
CA GLU A 104 -2.00 11.27 -2.17
C GLU A 104 -0.64 10.68 -2.57
N PHE A 105 0.11 10.14 -1.61
CA PHE A 105 1.38 9.48 -1.88
C PHE A 105 1.19 8.26 -2.78
N PHE A 106 0.23 7.36 -2.48
CA PHE A 106 -0.02 6.18 -3.32
C PHE A 106 -0.43 6.56 -4.74
N MET A 107 -1.26 7.58 -4.89
CA MET A 107 -1.64 8.10 -6.20
C MET A 107 -0.42 8.59 -6.99
N ARG A 108 0.44 9.40 -6.36
CA ARG A 108 1.67 9.93 -6.99
C ARG A 108 2.69 8.83 -7.34
N LYS A 109 2.80 7.78 -6.51
CA LYS A 109 3.66 6.61 -6.79
C LYS A 109 3.15 5.78 -7.97
N GLY A 110 1.87 5.90 -8.37
CA GLY A 110 1.30 5.20 -9.52
C GLY A 110 0.41 4.01 -9.18
N PHE A 111 0.04 3.83 -7.92
CA PHE A 111 -0.97 2.84 -7.53
C PHE A 111 -2.31 3.16 -8.16
N LYS A 112 -3.09 2.13 -8.46
CA LYS A 112 -4.38 2.25 -9.16
C LYS A 112 -5.56 2.13 -8.20
N PHE A 113 -5.38 1.46 -7.07
CA PHE A 113 -6.41 1.36 -6.04
C PHE A 113 -5.83 1.20 -4.64
N VAL A 114 -6.64 1.58 -3.67
CA VAL A 114 -6.36 1.40 -2.25
C VAL A 114 -7.60 0.81 -1.59
N VAL A 115 -7.40 -0.22 -0.79
CA VAL A 115 -8.39 -0.71 0.17
C VAL A 115 -8.11 -0.05 1.51
N VAL A 116 -9.09 0.68 2.02
CA VAL A 116 -9.01 1.33 3.34
C VAL A 116 -9.85 0.53 4.32
N ILE A 117 -9.22 0.03 5.36
CA ILE A 117 -9.85 -0.76 6.41
C ILE A 117 -10.04 0.09 7.65
N ASP A 118 -11.27 0.13 8.14
CA ASP A 118 -11.58 0.61 9.49
C ASP A 118 -11.55 -0.58 10.44
N PHE A 119 -10.86 -0.44 11.57
CA PHE A 119 -10.92 -1.46 12.62
C PHE A 119 -12.31 -1.40 13.27
N SER A 120 -13.14 -2.38 12.92
CA SER A 120 -14.37 -2.69 13.65
C SER A 120 -14.12 -3.90 14.55
N ASP A 121 -14.97 -4.09 15.55
CA ASP A 121 -14.91 -5.28 16.43
C ASP A 121 -14.93 -6.58 15.63
N ASP A 122 -15.68 -6.64 14.53
CA ASP A 122 -15.76 -7.81 13.67
C ASP A 122 -14.49 -8.00 12.85
N PHE A 123 -13.91 -6.91 12.30
CA PHE A 123 -12.66 -6.99 11.56
C PHE A 123 -11.49 -7.45 12.43
N THR A 124 -11.45 -7.03 13.70
CA THR A 124 -10.36 -7.42 14.61
C THR A 124 -10.33 -8.92 14.93
N LYS A 125 -11.44 -9.63 14.71
CA LYS A 125 -11.58 -11.08 14.96
C LYS A 125 -11.29 -11.93 13.72
N ILE A 126 -11.13 -11.34 12.53
CA ILE A 126 -10.92 -12.08 11.29
C ILE A 126 -9.62 -12.89 11.35
N GLN A 127 -9.69 -14.17 10.99
CA GLN A 127 -8.49 -14.99 10.87
C GLN A 127 -7.67 -14.55 9.66
N GLY A 128 -6.32 -14.67 9.74
CA GLY A 128 -5.47 -14.22 8.64
C GLY A 128 -5.71 -14.99 7.34
N SER A 129 -6.01 -16.29 7.41
CA SER A 129 -6.39 -17.10 6.25
C SER A 129 -7.64 -16.57 5.55
N ASP A 130 -8.66 -16.17 6.32
CA ASP A 130 -9.92 -15.65 5.78
C ASP A 130 -9.73 -14.27 5.17
N PHE A 131 -8.99 -13.39 5.86
CA PHE A 131 -8.60 -12.09 5.36
C PHE A 131 -7.86 -12.18 4.02
N LEU A 132 -6.84 -13.04 3.94
CA LEU A 132 -6.06 -13.26 2.73
C LEU A 132 -6.90 -13.91 1.61
N SER A 133 -7.82 -14.83 1.95
CA SER A 133 -8.73 -15.46 0.98
C SER A 133 -9.68 -14.44 0.37
N ILE A 134 -10.27 -13.55 1.18
CA ILE A 134 -11.13 -12.48 0.69
C ILE A 134 -10.38 -11.56 -0.27
N LEU A 135 -9.17 -11.14 0.07
CA LEU A 135 -8.35 -10.32 -0.82
C LEU A 135 -8.00 -11.07 -2.11
N LYS A 136 -7.57 -12.33 -2.01
CA LYS A 136 -7.25 -13.17 -3.17
C LYS A 136 -8.41 -13.25 -4.15
N ASP A 137 -9.60 -13.55 -3.65
CA ASP A 137 -10.78 -13.81 -4.50
C ASP A 137 -11.40 -12.50 -5.01
N ASN A 138 -11.56 -11.51 -4.13
CA ASN A 138 -12.31 -10.28 -4.45
C ASN A 138 -11.45 -9.16 -5.04
N CYS A 139 -10.12 -9.28 -4.97
CA CYS A 139 -9.19 -8.40 -5.68
C CYS A 139 -8.37 -9.13 -6.76
N ASN A 140 -8.59 -10.44 -6.99
CA ASN A 140 -7.85 -11.26 -7.96
C ASN A 140 -6.32 -11.19 -7.78
N VAL A 141 -5.85 -11.34 -6.54
CA VAL A 141 -4.45 -11.18 -6.18
C VAL A 141 -3.59 -12.31 -6.75
N LYS A 142 -2.49 -11.95 -7.41
CA LYS A 142 -1.49 -12.88 -7.96
C LYS A 142 -0.08 -12.58 -7.49
N TYR A 143 0.14 -11.44 -6.87
CA TYR A 143 1.42 -11.04 -6.33
C TYR A 143 1.24 -10.29 -5.02
N LEU A 144 2.05 -10.63 -4.02
CA LEU A 144 2.18 -9.90 -2.77
C LEU A 144 3.64 -9.51 -2.54
N ALA A 145 3.86 -8.31 -2.03
CA ALA A 145 5.14 -7.87 -1.51
C ALA A 145 4.98 -7.37 -0.08
N GLU A 146 5.72 -7.97 0.86
CA GLU A 146 5.59 -7.66 2.29
C GLU A 146 6.96 -7.56 2.95
N GLY A 147 7.02 -6.77 4.03
CA GLY A 147 8.21 -6.74 4.87
C GLY A 147 8.36 -8.03 5.68
N GLU A 148 9.59 -8.35 6.10
CA GLU A 148 9.89 -9.57 6.88
C GLU A 148 9.23 -9.58 8.28
N ASP A 149 8.73 -8.44 8.78
CA ASP A 149 7.98 -8.33 10.02
C ASP A 149 6.45 -8.32 9.82
N PHE A 150 5.99 -8.65 8.62
CA PHE A 150 4.57 -8.71 8.29
C PHE A 150 3.79 -9.61 9.25
N ARG A 151 2.65 -9.10 9.68
CA ARG A 151 1.66 -9.85 10.46
C ARG A 151 0.25 -9.37 10.13
N CYS A 152 -0.68 -10.32 10.00
CA CYS A 152 -2.08 -10.02 9.79
C CYS A 152 -3.01 -10.96 10.56
N GLY A 153 -4.33 -10.69 10.45
CA GLY A 153 -5.37 -11.46 11.10
C GLY A 153 -5.47 -11.25 12.60
N TYR A 154 -6.34 -12.04 13.22
CA TYR A 154 -6.61 -11.97 14.65
C TYR A 154 -5.33 -12.01 15.48
N LYS A 155 -5.12 -10.99 16.32
CA LYS A 155 -3.91 -10.81 17.15
C LYS A 155 -2.58 -10.85 16.38
N GLY A 156 -2.59 -10.70 15.05
CA GLY A 156 -1.38 -10.77 14.23
C GLY A 156 -0.75 -12.17 14.19
N LEU A 157 -1.55 -13.23 14.29
CA LEU A 157 -1.06 -14.60 14.35
C LEU A 157 -0.55 -15.12 13.01
N THR A 158 -0.95 -14.52 11.90
CA THR A 158 -0.46 -14.87 10.56
C THR A 158 0.80 -14.06 10.25
N ASP A 159 1.93 -14.72 10.29
CA ASP A 159 3.26 -14.17 10.02
C ASP A 159 3.79 -14.58 8.64
N ILE A 160 5.06 -14.25 8.33
CA ILE A 160 5.70 -14.58 7.04
C ILE A 160 5.70 -16.08 6.72
N PRO A 161 6.05 -17.01 7.65
CA PRO A 161 5.91 -18.44 7.41
C PRO A 161 4.51 -18.86 6.97
N ALA A 162 3.49 -18.44 7.70
CA ALA A 162 2.09 -18.73 7.36
C ALA A 162 1.64 -18.06 6.04
N LEU A 163 2.12 -16.84 5.77
CA LEU A 163 1.87 -16.16 4.49
C LEU A 163 2.51 -16.91 3.32
N LYS A 164 3.75 -17.42 3.46
CA LYS A 164 4.42 -18.24 2.45
C LYS A 164 3.63 -19.49 2.11
N GLU A 165 3.13 -20.19 3.12
CA GLU A 165 2.31 -21.39 2.95
C GLU A 165 1.00 -21.06 2.20
N PHE A 166 0.31 -20.00 2.65
CA PHE A 166 -0.90 -19.52 1.99
C PHE A 166 -0.66 -19.17 0.51
N CYS A 167 0.39 -18.43 0.21
CA CYS A 167 0.74 -18.02 -1.15
C CYS A 167 1.08 -19.21 -2.04
N ALA A 168 1.87 -20.16 -1.55
CA ALA A 168 2.22 -21.39 -2.28
C ALA A 168 0.96 -22.20 -2.64
N LYS A 169 0.07 -22.42 -1.66
CA LYS A 169 -1.20 -23.14 -1.87
C LYS A 169 -2.11 -22.48 -2.89
N ASN A 170 -2.11 -21.14 -2.95
CA ASN A 170 -3.01 -20.36 -3.78
C ASN A 170 -2.38 -19.86 -5.09
N LYS A 171 -1.15 -20.26 -5.43
CA LYS A 171 -0.41 -19.83 -6.62
C LYS A 171 -0.30 -18.30 -6.71
N ILE A 172 0.05 -17.68 -5.59
CA ILE A 172 0.36 -16.26 -5.46
C ILE A 172 1.88 -16.14 -5.34
N GLU A 173 2.50 -15.32 -6.18
CA GLU A 173 3.90 -14.99 -6.04
C GLU A 173 4.09 -14.08 -4.83
N LEU A 174 5.04 -14.38 -3.96
CA LEU A 174 5.34 -13.59 -2.76
C LEU A 174 6.79 -13.11 -2.80
N ASN A 175 6.98 -11.81 -2.66
CA ASN A 175 8.26 -11.20 -2.38
C ASN A 175 8.31 -10.74 -0.92
N VAL A 176 9.28 -11.21 -0.17
CA VAL A 176 9.53 -10.78 1.20
C VAL A 176 10.74 -9.85 1.20
N VAL A 177 10.50 -8.59 1.50
CA VAL A 177 11.52 -7.53 1.48
C VAL A 177 12.15 -7.43 2.86
N SER A 178 13.48 -7.53 2.89
CA SER A 178 14.26 -7.35 4.12
C SER A 178 14.27 -5.89 4.56
N PHE A 179 14.51 -5.67 5.85
CA PHE A 179 14.62 -4.31 6.38
C PHE A 179 15.73 -3.51 5.69
N VAL A 180 15.44 -2.24 5.50
CA VAL A 180 16.44 -1.28 5.04
C VAL A 180 17.11 -0.65 6.26
N ASP A 181 18.43 -0.76 6.32
CA ASP A 181 19.24 -0.07 7.30
C ASP A 181 19.69 1.28 6.77
N TYR A 182 19.55 2.31 7.58
CA TYR A 182 20.12 3.62 7.30
C TYR A 182 21.08 4.02 8.44
N SER A 183 22.34 4.22 8.11
CA SER A 183 23.41 4.55 9.08
C SER A 183 23.51 3.54 10.25
N GLY A 184 23.42 2.24 9.93
CA GLY A 184 23.52 1.14 10.93
C GLY A 184 22.31 0.99 11.84
N LYS A 185 21.18 1.61 11.50
CA LYS A 185 19.93 1.50 12.27
C LYS A 185 18.77 1.17 11.35
N LYS A 186 17.92 0.22 11.79
CA LYS A 186 16.69 -0.14 11.10
C LYS A 186 15.80 1.10 10.91
N VAL A 187 15.34 1.33 9.68
CA VAL A 187 14.31 2.32 9.39
C VAL A 187 12.93 1.73 9.71
N SER A 188 12.15 2.43 10.51
CA SER A 188 10.79 2.00 10.88
C SER A 188 9.91 3.19 11.26
N SER A 189 8.58 3.04 11.08
CA SER A 189 7.61 4.06 11.49
C SER A 189 7.71 4.43 12.97
N SER A 190 8.15 3.49 13.83
CA SER A 190 8.35 3.76 15.28
C SER A 190 9.51 4.69 15.53
N ARG A 191 10.63 4.50 14.80
CA ARG A 191 11.78 5.40 14.88
C ARG A 191 11.43 6.78 14.38
N ILE A 192 10.80 6.88 13.19
CA ILE A 192 10.38 8.17 12.62
C ILE A 192 9.47 8.91 13.61
N ARG A 193 8.51 8.21 14.23
CA ARG A 193 7.63 8.82 15.23
C ARG A 193 8.41 9.35 16.43
N GLY A 194 9.40 8.60 16.93
CA GLY A 194 10.30 9.06 17.98
C GLY A 194 11.08 10.31 17.57
N ASP A 195 11.67 10.29 16.38
CA ASP A 195 12.44 11.42 15.86
C ASP A 195 11.57 12.68 15.65
N VAL A 196 10.30 12.52 15.21
CA VAL A 196 9.33 13.63 15.13
C VAL A 196 9.05 14.22 16.52
N LEU A 197 8.79 13.38 17.52
CA LEU A 197 8.53 13.82 18.88
C LEU A 197 9.74 14.53 19.51
N ASP A 198 10.93 14.03 19.24
CA ASP A 198 12.20 14.62 19.68
C ASP A 198 12.63 15.84 18.84
N LYS A 199 11.82 16.25 17.85
CA LYS A 199 12.12 17.35 16.89
C LYS A 199 13.43 17.18 16.11
N LYS A 200 13.84 15.93 15.86
CA LYS A 200 15.04 15.58 15.07
C LYS A 200 14.77 15.55 13.57
N PHE A 201 14.22 16.63 13.03
CA PHE A 201 13.75 16.69 11.62
C PHE A 201 14.85 16.43 10.59
N ASN A 202 16.12 16.74 10.89
CA ASN A 202 17.25 16.48 9.99
C ASN A 202 17.52 14.98 9.76
N GLU A 203 17.05 14.11 10.63
CA GLU A 203 17.16 12.64 10.51
C GLU A 203 15.99 12.03 9.71
N ILE A 204 14.90 12.78 9.53
CA ILE A 204 13.67 12.34 8.88
C ILE A 204 13.62 12.73 7.40
N SER A 205 14.28 13.84 7.04
CA SER A 205 14.19 14.48 5.71
C SER A 205 15.15 13.91 4.65
N ARG A 206 15.72 12.73 4.87
CA ARG A 206 16.67 12.08 3.94
C ARG A 206 16.19 10.72 3.49
#